data_4bf7582e3d485a1ad7ed530d14ca8b7d
#
_entry.id   4bf7582e3d485a1ad7ed530d14ca8b7d
#
_cell.length_a   1.000
_cell.length_b   1.000
_cell.length_c   1.000
_cell.angle_alpha   90.00
_cell.angle_beta   90.00
_cell.angle_gamma   90.00
#
_symmetry.space_group_name_H-M   'P 1'
#
loop_
_entity.id
_entity.type
_entity.pdbx_description
1 polymer ?
#
loop_
_entity_poly.entity_id
_entity_poly.type
_entity_poly.pdbx_seq_one_letter_code
_entity_poly.pdbx_strand_id
1 'polypeptide(L)'
;MAGVAFNEYGALSGKVEAVYGTDPIPTEGLKIVGQPTYTHDDSFEQPEFLQLENTSEAAPRQHNKLDLSFQCAVGYMEDVDDGFAANHEVYMACGFGIHDQAGAGGAGSGNFIEYRPLSAGYNSATFYGYLKEDSAGDLTILKHRGSRGGFNLQIEGGNPIIQDVTLSALHGFWEAFADDLTNVPPTRIGRGVGYHESDCVTATIDGNVIEIVAFSYNPGYEAVVPENEITACDAGVTEIDLNDGDHTGQLTLKFNKSLIDGTDTEDWLKQAHENDVDFAFVLTRDDGVQIFQITMPKMRFQGFDIQDGNNDRKVVVIDYVAQADAGNDQCTIRHEVK
;
A
#
# COMPACT_ATOMS: atom_id res chain seq x y z
N MET A 1 -23.79 17.40 -25.13
CA MET A 1 -24.34 16.76 -23.92
C MET A 1 -23.17 16.12 -23.22
N ALA A 2 -22.87 16.52 -22.00
CA ALA A 2 -21.81 15.86 -21.23
C ALA A 2 -22.32 14.42 -20.92
N GLY A 3 -21.64 13.42 -21.41
CA GLY A 3 -21.94 12.02 -21.12
C GLY A 3 -21.77 11.78 -19.63
N VAL A 4 -22.71 11.12 -19.00
CA VAL A 4 -22.58 10.65 -17.62
C VAL A 4 -21.72 9.41 -17.66
N ALA A 5 -20.51 9.49 -17.12
CA ALA A 5 -19.64 8.32 -16.97
C ALA A 5 -20.31 7.31 -16.04
N PHE A 6 -20.59 6.11 -16.53
CA PHE A 6 -21.07 5.02 -15.69
C PHE A 6 -19.87 4.25 -15.14
N ASN A 7 -19.72 4.28 -13.83
CA ASN A 7 -18.69 3.55 -13.07
C ASN A 7 -18.94 2.03 -13.03
N GLU A 8 -19.12 1.38 -14.18
CA GLU A 8 -19.35 -0.07 -14.22
C GLU A 8 -18.05 -0.91 -14.09
N TYR A 9 -16.88 -0.31 -14.33
CA TYR A 9 -15.59 -1.01 -14.21
C TYR A 9 -14.60 -0.18 -13.42
N GLY A 10 -14.51 -0.43 -12.12
CA GLY A 10 -13.44 0.06 -11.28
C GLY A 10 -12.18 -0.81 -11.41
N ALA A 11 -11.69 -1.08 -12.62
CA ALA A 11 -10.44 -1.81 -12.79
C ALA A 11 -9.27 -0.85 -12.66
N LEU A 12 -8.24 -1.30 -11.96
CA LEU A 12 -6.97 -0.59 -11.80
C LEU A 12 -5.84 -1.53 -12.22
N SER A 13 -4.92 -1.04 -13.02
CA SER A 13 -3.68 -1.74 -13.31
C SER A 13 -2.48 -0.92 -12.88
N GLY A 14 -1.38 -1.57 -12.52
CA GLY A 14 -0.17 -0.91 -12.06
C GLY A 14 1.08 -1.47 -12.74
N LYS A 15 2.15 -0.66 -12.79
CA LYS A 15 3.50 -1.09 -13.17
C LYS A 15 4.54 -0.17 -12.60
N VAL A 16 5.61 -0.75 -12.05
CA VAL A 16 6.76 0.01 -11.55
C VAL A 16 7.46 0.71 -12.72
N GLU A 17 7.85 1.95 -12.52
CA GLU A 17 8.56 2.76 -13.50
C GLU A 17 10.08 2.52 -13.41
N ALA A 18 10.72 2.38 -14.56
CA ALA A 18 12.17 2.34 -14.63
C ALA A 18 12.82 3.73 -14.49
N VAL A 19 12.07 4.77 -14.88
CA VAL A 19 12.43 6.18 -14.74
C VAL A 19 11.19 6.92 -14.31
N TYR A 20 11.29 7.78 -13.32
CA TYR A 20 10.19 8.54 -12.77
C TYR A 20 9.34 9.23 -13.85
N GLY A 21 8.00 9.09 -13.73
CA GLY A 21 7.04 9.70 -14.65
C GLY A 21 7.01 9.13 -16.07
N THR A 22 7.83 8.13 -16.36
CA THR A 22 7.82 7.44 -17.66
C THR A 22 6.75 6.35 -17.67
N ASP A 23 5.88 6.38 -18.66
CA ASP A 23 4.77 5.43 -18.78
C ASP A 23 5.25 4.04 -19.23
N PRO A 24 5.27 3.03 -18.35
CA PRO A 24 5.69 1.68 -18.70
C PRO A 24 4.57 0.83 -19.32
N ILE A 25 3.39 1.38 -19.51
CA ILE A 25 2.15 0.72 -19.97
C ILE A 25 1.84 -0.50 -19.10
N PRO A 26 1.01 -0.35 -18.04
CA PRO A 26 0.59 -1.45 -17.18
C PRO A 26 -0.13 -2.55 -17.95
N THR A 27 0.23 -3.79 -17.69
CA THR A 27 -0.36 -4.97 -18.34
C THR A 27 -1.15 -5.86 -17.40
N GLU A 28 -1.03 -5.61 -16.08
CA GLU A 28 -1.62 -6.45 -15.05
C GLU A 28 -2.57 -5.67 -14.16
N GLY A 29 -3.71 -6.29 -13.83
CA GLY A 29 -4.73 -5.70 -12.98
C GLY A 29 -4.45 -5.92 -11.51
N LEU A 30 -4.76 -4.91 -10.70
CA LEU A 30 -4.78 -5.01 -9.24
C LEU A 30 -6.14 -5.50 -8.76
N LYS A 31 -6.14 -6.31 -7.70
CA LYS A 31 -7.37 -6.78 -7.05
C LYS A 31 -7.88 -5.71 -6.09
N ILE A 32 -8.62 -4.75 -6.61
CA ILE A 32 -9.21 -3.69 -5.79
C ILE A 32 -10.50 -4.13 -5.11
N VAL A 33 -10.75 -3.56 -3.94
CA VAL A 33 -11.98 -3.72 -3.15
C VAL A 33 -12.73 -2.40 -3.21
N GLY A 34 -13.91 -2.40 -3.83
CA GLY A 34 -14.66 -1.17 -4.07
C GLY A 34 -14.16 -0.38 -5.29
N GLN A 35 -14.45 0.91 -5.31
CA GLN A 35 -14.11 1.79 -6.43
C GLN A 35 -12.95 2.71 -6.03
N PRO A 36 -11.95 2.92 -6.91
CA PRO A 36 -10.90 3.89 -6.66
C PRO A 36 -11.47 5.32 -6.70
N THR A 37 -10.91 6.19 -5.89
CA THR A 37 -11.23 7.62 -5.86
C THR A 37 -10.08 8.40 -6.48
N TYR A 38 -10.41 9.28 -7.42
CA TYR A 38 -9.47 10.17 -8.08
C TYR A 38 -9.80 11.60 -7.72
N THR A 39 -8.81 12.34 -7.24
CA THR A 39 -8.95 13.77 -6.94
C THR A 39 -7.89 14.55 -7.71
N HIS A 40 -8.32 15.56 -8.44
CA HIS A 40 -7.44 16.44 -9.18
C HIS A 40 -7.40 17.79 -8.48
N ASP A 41 -6.21 18.21 -8.06
CA ASP A 41 -5.99 19.50 -7.42
C ASP A 41 -5.18 20.40 -8.37
N ASP A 42 -5.89 21.37 -8.97
CA ASP A 42 -5.31 22.45 -9.75
C ASP A 42 -5.21 23.68 -8.85
N SER A 43 -4.09 23.87 -8.18
CA SER A 43 -3.87 25.09 -7.41
C SER A 43 -3.35 26.23 -8.29
N PHE A 44 -3.99 27.38 -8.18
CA PHE A 44 -3.58 28.62 -8.84
C PHE A 44 -3.26 29.66 -7.76
N GLU A 45 -2.04 30.16 -7.67
CA GLU A 45 -1.77 31.37 -6.93
C GLU A 45 -2.07 32.59 -7.79
N GLN A 46 -2.94 33.48 -7.29
CA GLN A 46 -3.05 34.81 -7.86
C GLN A 46 -1.92 35.65 -7.27
N PRO A 47 -0.92 36.07 -8.07
CA PRO A 47 0.05 37.02 -7.58
C PRO A 47 -0.68 38.35 -7.25
N GLU A 48 -0.50 38.85 -6.03
CA GLU A 48 -0.95 40.19 -5.63
C GLU A 48 -0.07 41.25 -6.32
N PHE A 49 -0.25 41.42 -7.61
CA PHE A 49 0.31 42.58 -8.28
C PHE A 49 -0.61 43.78 -8.08
N LEU A 50 -0.07 44.87 -7.57
CA LEU A 50 -0.71 46.20 -7.66
C LEU A 50 -0.76 46.62 -9.13
N GLN A 51 -1.84 46.26 -9.80
CA GLN A 51 -2.09 46.66 -11.18
C GLN A 51 -2.82 48.00 -11.20
N LEU A 52 -2.28 48.94 -11.97
CA LEU A 52 -2.89 50.21 -12.25
C LEU A 52 -4.09 50.12 -13.23
N GLU A 53 -4.26 49.00 -13.87
CA GLU A 53 -5.34 48.68 -14.79
C GLU A 53 -6.04 47.38 -14.42
N ASN A 54 -7.37 47.36 -14.48
CA ASN A 54 -8.23 46.18 -14.15
C ASN A 54 -8.17 45.06 -15.21
N THR A 55 -6.99 44.64 -15.62
CA THR A 55 -6.82 43.46 -16.45
C THR A 55 -6.42 42.30 -15.58
N SER A 56 -7.34 41.33 -15.39
CA SER A 56 -7.02 40.07 -14.76
C SER A 56 -6.14 39.23 -15.71
N GLU A 57 -4.84 39.20 -15.45
CA GLU A 57 -4.00 38.17 -16.05
C GLU A 57 -4.35 36.82 -15.44
N ALA A 58 -4.34 35.76 -16.28
CA ALA A 58 -4.53 34.41 -15.78
C ALA A 58 -3.42 34.07 -14.77
N ALA A 59 -3.81 33.64 -13.58
CA ALA A 59 -2.86 33.21 -12.57
C ALA A 59 -2.00 32.06 -13.12
N PRO A 60 -0.68 32.09 -12.89
CA PRO A 60 0.17 30.97 -13.28
C PRO A 60 -0.28 29.71 -12.52
N ARG A 61 -0.35 28.59 -13.23
CA ARG A 61 -0.66 27.28 -12.66
C ARG A 61 0.52 26.82 -11.81
N GLN A 62 0.29 26.62 -10.50
CA GLN A 62 1.38 26.23 -9.59
C GLN A 62 1.61 24.73 -9.57
N HIS A 63 0.56 23.93 -9.46
CA HIS A 63 0.65 22.50 -9.31
C HIS A 63 -0.48 21.79 -10.07
N ASN A 64 -0.14 20.65 -10.62
CA ASN A 64 -1.10 19.71 -11.19
C ASN A 64 -0.93 18.39 -10.45
N LYS A 65 -1.53 18.29 -9.26
CA LYS A 65 -1.46 17.12 -8.40
C LYS A 65 -2.70 16.26 -8.62
N LEU A 66 -2.47 15.00 -8.86
CA LEU A 66 -3.51 13.99 -8.97
C LEU A 66 -3.36 12.99 -7.82
N ASP A 67 -4.39 12.88 -6.99
CA ASP A 67 -4.44 11.91 -5.90
C ASP A 67 -5.30 10.71 -6.29
N LEU A 68 -4.83 9.52 -5.98
CA LEU A 68 -5.47 8.24 -6.19
C LEU A 68 -5.56 7.49 -4.87
N SER A 69 -6.78 7.17 -4.43
CA SER A 69 -7.01 6.36 -3.24
C SER A 69 -7.83 5.13 -3.60
N PHE A 70 -7.41 3.97 -3.12
CA PHE A 70 -8.11 2.70 -3.34
C PHE A 70 -7.78 1.69 -2.25
N GLN A 71 -8.64 0.67 -2.13
CA GLN A 71 -8.37 -0.49 -1.31
C GLN A 71 -8.00 -1.66 -2.21
N CYS A 72 -6.98 -2.40 -1.86
CA CYS A 72 -6.66 -3.65 -2.55
C CYS A 72 -6.50 -4.80 -1.56
N ALA A 73 -6.94 -5.98 -1.98
CA ALA A 73 -6.71 -7.19 -1.22
C ALA A 73 -5.27 -7.64 -1.41
N VAL A 74 -4.61 -8.00 -0.31
CA VAL A 74 -3.28 -8.63 -0.39
C VAL A 74 -3.47 -10.02 -0.98
N GLY A 75 -2.83 -10.24 -2.12
CA GLY A 75 -2.89 -11.51 -2.83
C GLY A 75 -1.63 -12.33 -2.61
N TYR A 76 -1.74 -13.61 -2.93
CA TYR A 76 -0.61 -14.52 -2.96
C TYR A 76 0.38 -14.17 -4.06
N MET A 77 1.62 -14.64 -3.91
CA MET A 77 2.57 -14.72 -5.00
C MET A 77 2.08 -15.77 -6.00
N GLU A 78 1.70 -15.37 -7.21
CA GLU A 78 1.37 -16.32 -8.26
C GLU A 78 2.63 -16.95 -8.84
N ASP A 79 2.44 -18.19 -9.21
CA ASP A 79 3.40 -19.10 -9.80
C ASP A 79 3.68 -18.78 -11.28
N VAL A 80 3.64 -17.51 -11.70
CA VAL A 80 3.68 -17.16 -13.13
C VAL A 80 4.74 -16.10 -13.39
N ASP A 81 5.62 -16.48 -14.25
CA ASP A 81 6.53 -15.73 -15.13
C ASP A 81 7.43 -14.61 -14.57
N ASP A 82 7.11 -13.90 -13.48
CA ASP A 82 7.92 -12.76 -13.02
C ASP A 82 8.37 -12.82 -11.53
N GLY A 83 7.77 -13.69 -10.72
CA GLY A 83 8.18 -13.89 -9.32
C GLY A 83 7.83 -12.74 -8.36
N PHE A 84 6.90 -11.88 -8.72
CA PHE A 84 6.46 -10.77 -7.89
C PHE A 84 5.18 -11.08 -7.10
N ALA A 85 4.99 -10.41 -5.96
CA ALA A 85 3.74 -10.45 -5.21
C ALA A 85 2.62 -9.71 -5.97
N ALA A 86 1.37 -10.08 -5.71
CA ALA A 86 0.21 -9.46 -6.35
C ALA A 86 0.11 -7.94 -6.18
N ASN A 87 0.69 -7.41 -5.10
CA ASN A 87 0.68 -5.98 -4.76
C ASN A 87 2.07 -5.35 -4.93
N HIS A 88 2.92 -5.94 -5.77
CA HIS A 88 4.30 -5.47 -5.99
C HIS A 88 4.37 -3.97 -6.27
N GLU A 89 3.56 -3.47 -7.20
CA GLU A 89 3.54 -2.07 -7.62
C GLU A 89 3.15 -1.13 -6.48
N VAL A 90 2.26 -1.60 -5.58
CA VAL A 90 1.84 -0.84 -4.40
C VAL A 90 2.99 -0.72 -3.41
N TYR A 91 3.67 -1.82 -3.09
CA TYR A 91 4.83 -1.78 -2.20
C TYR A 91 5.92 -0.85 -2.73
N MET A 92 6.26 -0.97 -4.03
CA MET A 92 7.29 -0.15 -4.66
C MET A 92 6.93 1.34 -4.67
N ALA A 93 5.68 1.70 -4.97
CA ALA A 93 5.21 3.09 -4.95
C ALA A 93 5.10 3.67 -3.54
N CYS A 94 4.97 2.82 -2.52
CA CYS A 94 4.77 3.23 -1.12
C CYS A 94 6.04 3.10 -0.27
N GLY A 95 7.20 3.36 -0.84
CA GLY A 95 8.46 3.48 -0.10
C GLY A 95 9.13 2.16 0.27
N PHE A 96 8.69 1.03 -0.28
CA PHE A 96 9.35 -0.26 -0.11
C PHE A 96 10.22 -0.60 -1.31
N GLY A 97 11.23 -1.43 -1.09
CA GLY A 97 12.08 -2.01 -2.12
C GLY A 97 12.22 -3.51 -1.95
N ILE A 98 12.62 -4.19 -3.02
CA ILE A 98 12.97 -5.61 -2.95
C ILE A 98 14.27 -5.73 -2.17
N HIS A 99 14.24 -6.45 -1.03
CA HIS A 99 15.42 -6.72 -0.22
C HIS A 99 16.07 -8.04 -0.61
N ASP A 100 15.27 -9.09 -0.79
CA ASP A 100 15.74 -10.41 -1.19
C ASP A 100 14.68 -11.10 -2.06
N GLN A 101 15.14 -11.92 -2.98
CA GLN A 101 14.27 -12.65 -3.89
C GLN A 101 14.96 -13.94 -4.32
N ALA A 102 14.26 -15.05 -4.25
CA ALA A 102 14.69 -16.32 -4.81
C ALA A 102 13.66 -16.85 -5.80
N GLY A 103 14.15 -17.44 -6.90
CA GLY A 103 13.30 -18.10 -7.89
C GLY A 103 12.63 -17.17 -8.90
N ALA A 104 13.27 -16.07 -9.27
CA ALA A 104 12.78 -15.22 -10.35
C ALA A 104 12.59 -16.04 -11.64
N GLY A 105 11.34 -16.21 -12.07
CA GLY A 105 10.98 -16.81 -13.36
C GLY A 105 10.56 -18.27 -13.35
N GLY A 106 10.01 -18.84 -12.26
CA GLY A 106 9.49 -20.21 -12.32
C GLY A 106 8.66 -20.67 -11.13
N ALA A 107 7.64 -21.46 -11.43
CA ALA A 107 6.88 -22.25 -10.49
C ALA A 107 7.79 -23.26 -9.78
N GLY A 108 8.33 -22.90 -8.62
CA GLY A 108 9.18 -23.79 -7.85
C GLY A 108 8.98 -23.59 -6.35
N SER A 109 8.96 -24.71 -5.63
CA SER A 109 9.00 -24.66 -4.17
C SER A 109 10.25 -23.90 -3.70
N GLY A 110 10.06 -22.95 -2.77
CA GLY A 110 11.11 -22.11 -2.24
C GLY A 110 11.30 -20.75 -2.93
N ASN A 111 10.41 -20.39 -3.85
CA ASN A 111 10.40 -19.05 -4.41
C ASN A 111 9.82 -18.06 -3.39
N PHE A 112 10.51 -16.96 -3.17
CA PHE A 112 10.05 -15.91 -2.28
C PHE A 112 10.48 -14.52 -2.75
N ILE A 113 9.78 -13.51 -2.28
CA ILE A 113 10.15 -12.11 -2.40
C ILE A 113 9.95 -11.40 -1.07
N GLU A 114 10.94 -10.63 -0.67
CA GLU A 114 10.92 -9.80 0.54
C GLU A 114 10.96 -8.32 0.19
N TYR A 115 10.05 -7.58 0.78
CA TYR A 115 9.99 -6.12 0.71
C TYR A 115 10.38 -5.53 2.05
N ARG A 116 11.24 -4.48 2.00
CA ARG A 116 11.61 -3.68 3.17
C ARG A 116 11.47 -2.20 2.87
N PRO A 117 11.23 -1.37 3.90
CA PRO A 117 11.25 0.08 3.77
C PRO A 117 12.55 0.58 3.18
N LEU A 118 12.48 1.64 2.39
CA LEU A 118 13.64 2.36 1.86
C LEU A 118 13.81 3.66 2.62
N SER A 119 15.05 4.09 2.86
CA SER A 119 15.38 5.41 3.42
C SER A 119 15.76 6.43 2.35
N ALA A 120 15.94 6.00 1.12
CA ALA A 120 16.28 6.84 -0.04
C ALA A 120 16.12 6.05 -1.34
N GLY A 121 16.06 6.77 -2.46
CA GLY A 121 15.97 6.13 -3.78
C GLY A 121 14.62 5.45 -4.01
N TYR A 122 13.55 6.11 -3.58
CA TYR A 122 12.18 5.60 -3.69
C TYR A 122 11.78 5.34 -5.14
N ASN A 123 11.13 4.21 -5.34
CA ASN A 123 10.55 3.87 -6.63
C ASN A 123 9.26 4.64 -6.86
N SER A 124 8.82 4.67 -8.11
CA SER A 124 7.51 5.16 -8.51
C SER A 124 6.79 4.11 -9.37
N ALA A 125 5.49 4.24 -9.49
CA ALA A 125 4.71 3.38 -10.34
C ALA A 125 3.69 4.19 -11.16
N THR A 126 3.33 3.65 -12.31
CA THR A 126 2.20 4.14 -13.12
C THR A 126 0.98 3.29 -12.85
N PHE A 127 -0.16 3.95 -12.60
CA PHE A 127 -1.44 3.31 -12.46
C PHE A 127 -2.42 3.77 -13.54
N TYR A 128 -3.15 2.81 -14.12
CA TYR A 128 -4.21 3.08 -15.08
C TYR A 128 -5.57 2.74 -14.47
N GLY A 129 -6.42 3.75 -14.35
CA GLY A 129 -7.82 3.58 -14.01
C GLY A 129 -8.67 3.52 -15.25
N TYR A 130 -9.52 2.50 -15.37
CA TYR A 130 -10.38 2.28 -16.52
C TYR A 130 -11.81 2.68 -16.19
N LEU A 131 -12.35 3.61 -16.96
CA LEU A 131 -13.71 4.09 -16.83
C LEU A 131 -14.45 3.86 -18.14
N LYS A 132 -15.67 3.34 -18.04
CA LYS A 132 -16.54 3.17 -19.20
C LYS A 132 -17.46 4.38 -19.33
N GLU A 133 -17.45 5.05 -20.49
CA GLU A 133 -18.17 6.31 -20.66
C GLU A 133 -19.65 6.13 -20.99
N ASP A 134 -20.01 5.08 -21.73
CA ASP A 134 -21.40 4.88 -22.14
C ASP A 134 -21.76 3.43 -22.45
N SER A 135 -23.01 3.24 -22.92
CA SER A 135 -23.50 1.95 -23.39
C SER A 135 -22.89 1.48 -24.73
N ALA A 136 -22.12 2.31 -25.42
CA ALA A 136 -21.44 1.96 -26.66
C ALA A 136 -20.12 1.23 -26.41
N GLY A 137 -19.61 1.32 -25.16
CA GLY A 137 -18.43 0.59 -24.76
C GLY A 137 -17.12 1.37 -24.88
N ASP A 138 -17.22 2.67 -25.14
CA ASP A 138 -16.04 3.54 -25.15
C ASP A 138 -15.40 3.58 -23.75
N LEU A 139 -14.08 3.38 -23.70
CA LEU A 139 -13.30 3.39 -22.47
C LEU A 139 -12.50 4.68 -22.38
N THR A 140 -12.48 5.27 -21.21
CA THR A 140 -11.53 6.33 -20.86
C THR A 140 -10.52 5.78 -19.89
N ILE A 141 -9.25 6.05 -20.13
CA ILE A 141 -8.17 5.71 -19.21
C ILE A 141 -7.69 6.96 -18.49
N LEU A 142 -7.64 6.87 -17.18
CA LEU A 142 -6.91 7.81 -16.36
C LEU A 142 -5.51 7.27 -16.11
N LYS A 143 -4.52 7.94 -16.66
CA LYS A 143 -3.10 7.63 -16.42
C LYS A 143 -2.59 8.42 -15.23
N HIS A 144 -2.08 7.72 -14.24
CA HIS A 144 -1.53 8.27 -13.01
C HIS A 144 -0.06 7.88 -12.93
N ARG A 145 0.82 8.76 -13.45
CA ARG A 145 2.27 8.48 -13.63
C ARG A 145 3.11 9.16 -12.57
N GLY A 146 4.25 8.54 -12.21
CA GLY A 146 5.12 9.02 -11.15
C GLY A 146 4.48 8.92 -9.78
N SER A 147 3.62 7.91 -9.58
CA SER A 147 2.86 7.76 -8.35
C SER A 147 3.74 7.33 -7.21
N ARG A 148 3.63 8.04 -6.09
CA ARG A 148 4.21 7.70 -4.80
C ARG A 148 3.21 7.98 -3.68
N GLY A 149 3.35 7.30 -2.54
CA GLY A 149 2.48 7.51 -1.40
C GLY A 149 2.68 6.53 -0.28
N GLY A 150 1.60 6.21 0.43
CA GLY A 150 1.61 5.29 1.56
C GLY A 150 0.46 4.30 1.51
N PHE A 151 0.53 3.32 2.39
CA PHE A 151 -0.56 2.37 2.61
C PHE A 151 -0.78 2.12 4.10
N ASN A 152 -1.96 1.65 4.43
CA ASN A 152 -2.29 1.10 5.74
C ASN A 152 -2.75 -0.35 5.53
N LEU A 153 -2.03 -1.29 6.12
CA LEU A 153 -2.35 -2.71 6.06
C LEU A 153 -3.29 -3.07 7.22
N GLN A 154 -4.38 -3.75 6.91
CA GLN A 154 -5.37 -4.17 7.89
C GLN A 154 -5.60 -5.68 7.80
N ILE A 155 -5.46 -6.35 8.92
CA ILE A 155 -5.71 -7.78 9.08
C ILE A 155 -6.72 -7.94 10.21
N GLU A 156 -7.87 -8.48 9.90
CA GLU A 156 -8.93 -8.72 10.86
C GLU A 156 -9.48 -10.14 10.67
N GLY A 157 -9.71 -10.84 11.76
CA GLY A 157 -10.19 -12.22 11.71
C GLY A 157 -11.51 -12.36 10.95
N GLY A 158 -11.55 -13.27 9.98
CA GLY A 158 -12.71 -13.51 9.12
C GLY A 158 -12.78 -12.63 7.88
N ASN A 159 -11.90 -11.64 7.73
CA ASN A 159 -11.86 -10.73 6.58
C ASN A 159 -10.61 -10.97 5.72
N PRO A 160 -10.64 -10.63 4.42
CA PRO A 160 -9.44 -10.62 3.61
C PRO A 160 -8.46 -9.55 4.13
N ILE A 161 -7.17 -9.77 3.95
CA ILE A 161 -6.15 -8.76 4.24
C ILE A 161 -6.30 -7.63 3.24
N ILE A 162 -6.47 -6.40 3.74
CA ILE A 162 -6.70 -5.21 2.94
C ILE A 162 -5.56 -4.21 3.13
N GLN A 163 -5.14 -3.61 2.03
CA GLN A 163 -4.31 -2.41 2.02
C GLN A 163 -5.15 -1.21 1.58
N ASP A 164 -5.26 -0.21 2.44
CA ASP A 164 -5.75 1.12 2.08
C ASP A 164 -4.59 1.92 1.52
N VAL A 165 -4.66 2.29 0.25
CA VAL A 165 -3.57 2.93 -0.49
C VAL A 165 -3.94 4.35 -0.85
N THR A 166 -3.02 5.28 -0.61
CA THR A 166 -3.14 6.69 -1.05
C THR A 166 -1.87 7.09 -1.76
N LEU A 167 -2.01 7.48 -3.03
CA LEU A 167 -0.92 7.84 -3.92
C LEU A 167 -1.14 9.24 -4.48
N SER A 168 -0.06 9.94 -4.71
CA SER A 168 -0.05 11.22 -5.44
C SER A 168 0.84 11.12 -6.67
N ALA A 169 0.46 11.83 -7.75
CA ALA A 169 1.22 11.93 -8.98
C ALA A 169 1.18 13.36 -9.53
N LEU A 170 2.23 13.74 -10.25
CA LEU A 170 2.32 15.04 -10.94
C LEU A 170 1.87 14.95 -12.39
N HIS A 171 1.86 13.77 -12.96
CA HIS A 171 1.56 13.53 -14.37
C HIS A 171 0.34 12.65 -14.51
N GLY A 172 -0.83 13.27 -14.59
CA GLY A 172 -2.09 12.60 -14.80
C GLY A 172 -2.79 13.13 -16.05
N PHE A 173 -3.31 12.23 -16.90
CA PHE A 173 -4.10 12.59 -18.06
C PHE A 173 -5.27 11.65 -18.22
N TRP A 174 -6.42 12.23 -18.62
CA TRP A 174 -7.52 11.50 -19.16
C TRP A 174 -7.28 11.32 -20.65
N GLU A 175 -7.16 10.09 -21.10
CA GLU A 175 -7.10 9.77 -22.53
C GLU A 175 -8.36 9.01 -22.92
N ALA A 176 -9.09 9.55 -23.91
CA ALA A 176 -10.13 8.78 -24.57
C ALA A 176 -9.45 7.63 -25.33
N PHE A 177 -9.95 6.43 -25.14
CA PHE A 177 -9.45 5.28 -25.85
C PHE A 177 -9.95 5.33 -27.29
N ALA A 178 -9.07 5.63 -28.23
CA ALA A 178 -9.36 5.32 -29.63
C ALA A 178 -9.25 3.80 -29.82
N ASP A 179 -10.28 3.19 -30.34
CA ASP A 179 -10.50 1.81 -30.82
C ASP A 179 -9.32 0.80 -30.90
N ASP A 180 -8.14 1.12 -30.39
CA ASP A 180 -6.98 0.24 -30.41
C ASP A 180 -6.96 -0.62 -29.14
N LEU A 181 -7.56 -1.79 -29.25
CA LEU A 181 -7.68 -2.81 -28.19
C LEU A 181 -6.35 -3.30 -27.60
N THR A 182 -5.23 -2.68 -27.93
CA THR A 182 -3.92 -3.05 -27.39
C THR A 182 -3.75 -2.73 -25.90
N ASN A 183 -4.62 -1.91 -25.34
CA ASN A 183 -4.61 -1.54 -23.92
C ASN A 183 -5.92 -1.90 -23.20
N VAL A 184 -6.57 -2.98 -23.60
CA VAL A 184 -7.75 -3.52 -22.91
C VAL A 184 -7.39 -3.72 -21.43
N PRO A 185 -8.31 -3.41 -20.48
CA PRO A 185 -8.12 -3.76 -19.09
C PRO A 185 -7.65 -5.19 -19.00
N PRO A 186 -6.59 -5.46 -18.24
CA PRO A 186 -6.02 -6.80 -18.23
C PRO A 186 -7.11 -7.82 -17.91
N THR A 187 -7.22 -8.85 -18.72
CA THR A 187 -8.21 -9.92 -18.56
C THR A 187 -7.98 -10.74 -17.28
N ARG A 188 -6.83 -10.58 -16.66
CA ARG A 188 -6.51 -11.12 -15.34
C ARG A 188 -6.72 -10.03 -14.30
N ILE A 189 -7.80 -10.15 -13.53
CA ILE A 189 -8.01 -9.36 -12.34
C ILE A 189 -7.18 -10.00 -11.23
N GLY A 190 -6.09 -9.35 -10.90
CA GLY A 190 -5.25 -9.67 -9.76
C GLY A 190 -4.47 -10.97 -9.86
N ARG A 191 -3.24 -10.89 -9.55
CA ARG A 191 -2.42 -12.05 -9.25
C ARG A 191 -2.97 -12.66 -7.96
N GLY A 192 -3.41 -13.90 -8.03
CA GLY A 192 -3.76 -14.70 -6.87
C GLY A 192 -5.15 -14.48 -6.26
N VAL A 193 -5.52 -15.46 -5.50
CA VAL A 193 -6.71 -15.45 -4.64
C VAL A 193 -6.31 -14.74 -3.35
N GLY A 194 -7.15 -13.84 -2.80
CA GLY A 194 -6.88 -13.24 -1.50
C GLY A 194 -6.82 -14.30 -0.39
N TYR A 195 -6.15 -13.95 0.71
CA TYR A 195 -6.11 -14.78 1.90
C TYR A 195 -7.51 -14.88 2.51
N HIS A 196 -7.89 -16.07 2.95
CA HIS A 196 -9.20 -16.37 3.53
C HIS A 196 -9.10 -16.77 5.01
N GLU A 197 -10.21 -16.72 5.72
CA GLU A 197 -10.33 -17.12 7.13
C GLU A 197 -9.98 -18.58 7.42
N SER A 198 -10.03 -19.45 6.38
CA SER A 198 -9.62 -20.86 6.48
C SER A 198 -8.10 -21.04 6.52
N ASP A 199 -7.36 -19.97 6.23
CA ASP A 199 -5.90 -20.00 6.23
C ASP A 199 -5.37 -20.09 7.66
N CYS A 200 -4.30 -20.86 7.85
CA CYS A 200 -3.69 -21.02 9.17
C CYS A 200 -2.86 -19.79 9.54
N VAL A 201 -3.23 -19.16 10.63
CA VAL A 201 -2.52 -18.00 11.17
C VAL A 201 -1.65 -18.43 12.34
N THR A 202 -0.38 -18.03 12.32
CA THR A 202 0.52 -18.13 13.46
C THR A 202 1.11 -16.77 13.73
N ALA A 203 0.92 -16.26 14.94
CA ALA A 203 1.54 -15.01 15.36
C ALA A 203 2.37 -15.24 16.61
N THR A 204 3.52 -14.61 16.68
CA THR A 204 4.43 -14.73 17.82
C THR A 204 4.97 -13.37 18.25
N ILE A 205 5.21 -13.25 19.56
CA ILE A 205 6.01 -12.17 20.16
C ILE A 205 7.13 -12.83 20.96
N ASP A 206 8.37 -12.48 20.67
CA ASP A 206 9.57 -13.13 21.24
C ASP A 206 9.52 -14.66 21.14
N GLY A 207 9.00 -15.18 20.03
CA GLY A 207 8.82 -16.61 19.78
C GLY A 207 7.63 -17.26 20.50
N ASN A 208 6.90 -16.54 21.37
CA ASN A 208 5.72 -17.06 22.06
C ASN A 208 4.47 -16.86 21.18
N VAL A 209 3.69 -17.94 21.01
CA VAL A 209 2.47 -17.91 20.19
C VAL A 209 1.38 -17.08 20.88
N ILE A 210 0.77 -16.17 20.14
CA ILE A 210 -0.29 -15.29 20.61
C ILE A 210 -1.56 -15.44 19.77
N GLU A 211 -2.74 -15.16 20.39
CA GLU A 211 -4.02 -15.14 19.69
C GLU A 211 -4.36 -13.72 19.25
N ILE A 212 -4.20 -13.42 17.96
CA ILE A 212 -4.54 -12.13 17.36
C ILE A 212 -6.00 -12.10 16.94
N VAL A 213 -6.67 -10.97 17.21
CA VAL A 213 -8.02 -10.65 16.72
C VAL A 213 -7.93 -9.72 15.51
N ALA A 214 -7.08 -8.69 15.61
CA ALA A 214 -6.81 -7.75 14.53
C ALA A 214 -5.37 -7.24 14.61
N PHE A 215 -4.86 -6.83 13.47
CA PHE A 215 -3.54 -6.20 13.32
C PHE A 215 -3.60 -5.14 12.24
N SER A 216 -3.03 -3.99 12.51
CA SER A 216 -2.83 -2.95 11.50
C SER A 216 -1.39 -2.48 11.48
N TYR A 217 -0.92 -2.06 10.32
CA TYR A 217 0.43 -1.55 10.11
C TYR A 217 0.41 -0.40 9.11
N ASN A 218 0.97 0.73 9.51
CA ASN A 218 1.18 1.92 8.69
C ASN A 218 2.68 2.25 8.66
N PRO A 219 3.34 2.20 7.51
CA PRO A 219 4.76 2.56 7.39
C PRO A 219 5.02 4.08 7.50
N GLY A 220 3.96 4.90 7.58
CA GLY A 220 4.10 6.34 7.77
C GLY A 220 4.59 7.12 6.55
N TYR A 221 4.76 6.49 5.39
CA TYR A 221 5.14 7.22 4.18
C TYR A 221 4.02 8.09 3.66
N GLU A 222 4.36 9.34 3.37
CA GLU A 222 3.45 10.32 2.78
C GLU A 222 4.08 10.96 1.56
N ALA A 223 3.28 11.14 0.50
CA ALA A 223 3.71 11.84 -0.69
C ALA A 223 3.80 13.35 -0.42
N VAL A 224 4.96 13.93 -0.67
CA VAL A 224 5.21 15.36 -0.52
C VAL A 224 5.53 15.95 -1.88
N VAL A 225 4.78 16.97 -2.28
CA VAL A 225 5.10 17.75 -3.46
C VAL A 225 6.10 18.84 -3.03
N PRO A 226 7.35 18.82 -3.54
CA PRO A 226 8.32 19.83 -3.21
C PRO A 226 7.81 21.22 -3.61
N GLU A 227 7.80 22.16 -2.66
CA GLU A 227 7.46 23.55 -2.93
C GLU A 227 8.68 24.29 -3.49
N ASN A 228 8.44 25.16 -4.46
CA ASN A 228 9.44 26.12 -4.97
C ASN A 228 10.62 25.55 -5.76
N GLU A 229 10.47 24.41 -6.43
CA GLU A 229 11.45 24.00 -7.43
C GLU A 229 11.37 24.90 -8.65
N ILE A 230 12.47 25.58 -8.98
CA ILE A 230 12.62 26.29 -10.24
C ILE A 230 13.13 25.30 -11.29
N THR A 231 12.21 24.68 -12.01
CA THR A 231 12.56 23.83 -13.16
C THR A 231 12.42 24.59 -14.46
N ALA A 232 13.27 24.26 -15.42
CA ALA A 232 13.43 25.03 -16.67
C ALA A 232 12.22 24.99 -17.61
N CYS A 233 11.25 24.10 -17.41
CA CYS A 233 10.05 23.93 -18.26
C CYS A 233 8.89 23.30 -17.50
N ASP A 234 7.75 23.87 -17.63
CA ASP A 234 6.40 23.28 -17.54
C ASP A 234 5.77 22.91 -16.20
N ALA A 235 6.17 23.09 -15.06
CA ALA A 235 5.31 22.91 -13.89
C ALA A 235 5.97 23.06 -12.52
N GLY A 236 7.19 23.47 -12.45
CA GLY A 236 7.82 23.81 -11.17
C GLY A 236 8.23 22.62 -10.29
N VAL A 237 7.71 21.42 -10.51
CA VAL A 237 8.04 20.21 -9.74
C VAL A 237 8.35 19.06 -10.68
N THR A 238 9.49 18.39 -10.46
CA THR A 238 9.94 17.30 -11.33
C THR A 238 9.57 15.94 -10.79
N GLU A 239 9.46 15.81 -9.48
CA GLU A 239 9.30 14.53 -8.80
C GLU A 239 8.53 14.73 -7.48
N ILE A 240 7.70 13.77 -7.09
CA ILE A 240 7.11 13.71 -5.76
C ILE A 240 8.10 13.00 -4.84
N ASP A 241 8.41 13.60 -3.70
CA ASP A 241 9.18 12.96 -2.66
C ASP A 241 8.30 12.15 -1.71
N LEU A 242 8.88 11.20 -1.01
CA LEU A 242 8.26 10.55 0.13
C LEU A 242 8.88 11.07 1.41
N ASN A 243 8.01 11.53 2.31
CA ASN A 243 8.40 11.80 3.68
C ASN A 243 8.42 10.47 4.44
N ASP A 244 9.53 10.20 5.13
CA ASP A 244 9.68 9.01 5.96
C ASP A 244 9.07 9.31 7.33
N GLY A 245 8.04 8.56 7.70
CA GLY A 245 7.33 8.68 8.97
C GLY A 245 7.65 7.53 9.93
N ASP A 246 7.01 7.58 11.10
CA ASP A 246 7.11 6.50 12.06
C ASP A 246 6.31 5.27 11.59
N HIS A 247 6.93 4.11 11.64
CA HIS A 247 6.29 2.83 11.38
C HIS A 247 5.40 2.45 12.58
N THR A 248 4.11 2.66 12.46
CA THR A 248 3.16 2.50 13.57
C THR A 248 2.07 1.50 13.25
N GLY A 249 1.34 1.10 14.27
CA GLY A 249 0.16 0.25 14.10
C GLY A 249 -0.51 -0.09 15.39
N GLN A 250 -1.48 -0.98 15.26
CA GLN A 250 -2.27 -1.45 16.38
C GLN A 250 -2.39 -2.98 16.34
N LEU A 251 -2.21 -3.60 17.48
CA LEU A 251 -2.35 -5.02 17.69
C LEU A 251 -3.50 -5.28 18.66
N THR A 252 -4.52 -6.02 18.23
CA THR A 252 -5.64 -6.43 19.07
C THR A 252 -5.52 -7.91 19.39
N LEU A 253 -5.39 -8.22 20.66
CA LEU A 253 -5.19 -9.56 21.17
C LEU A 253 -6.42 -10.03 21.95
N LYS A 254 -6.68 -11.31 21.91
CA LYS A 254 -7.63 -11.90 22.83
C LYS A 254 -7.09 -11.81 24.25
N PHE A 255 -7.87 -11.24 25.15
CA PHE A 255 -7.49 -11.13 26.55
C PHE A 255 -7.36 -12.52 27.18
N ASN A 256 -6.19 -12.81 27.72
CA ASN A 256 -5.92 -13.97 28.54
C ASN A 256 -5.28 -13.52 29.86
N LYS A 257 -5.60 -14.19 30.95
CA LYS A 257 -5.08 -13.86 32.27
C LYS A 257 -3.55 -13.95 32.32
N SER A 258 -2.96 -14.87 31.59
CA SER A 258 -1.49 -15.02 31.48
C SER A 258 -0.77 -13.77 30.93
N LEU A 259 -1.48 -12.92 30.18
CA LEU A 259 -0.94 -11.66 29.67
C LEU A 259 -0.61 -10.62 30.76
N ILE A 260 -1.16 -10.78 31.99
CA ILE A 260 -1.09 -9.76 33.06
C ILE A 260 -0.56 -10.33 34.39
N ASP A 261 -0.56 -11.64 34.58
CA ASP A 261 -0.42 -12.27 35.90
C ASP A 261 0.99 -12.22 36.51
N GLY A 262 1.98 -11.72 35.80
CA GLY A 262 3.32 -11.39 36.33
C GLY A 262 4.09 -12.53 37.01
N THR A 263 3.60 -13.74 36.96
CA THR A 263 4.19 -14.89 37.66
C THR A 263 5.01 -15.80 36.74
N ASP A 264 4.84 -15.66 35.44
CA ASP A 264 5.58 -16.45 34.45
C ASP A 264 6.30 -15.56 33.44
N THR A 265 7.18 -16.18 32.66
CA THR A 265 7.85 -15.60 31.48
C THR A 265 6.91 -15.01 30.42
N GLU A 266 5.61 -15.04 30.67
CA GLU A 266 4.52 -14.56 29.85
C GLU A 266 3.96 -13.17 30.24
N ASP A 267 4.54 -12.48 31.23
CA ASP A 267 4.22 -11.06 31.50
C ASP A 267 4.85 -10.15 30.44
N TRP A 268 4.67 -10.56 29.20
CA TRP A 268 5.30 -9.90 28.06
C TRP A 268 4.64 -8.55 27.73
N LEU A 269 3.42 -8.27 28.15
CA LEU A 269 2.87 -6.91 28.05
C LEU A 269 3.70 -5.90 28.85
N LYS A 270 4.14 -6.28 30.06
CA LYS A 270 5.01 -5.44 30.87
C LYS A 270 6.42 -5.40 30.29
N GLN A 271 6.95 -6.54 29.87
CA GLN A 271 8.27 -6.62 29.26
C GLN A 271 8.33 -5.84 27.94
N ALA A 272 7.30 -5.90 27.12
CA ALA A 272 7.21 -5.19 25.86
C ALA A 272 7.01 -3.67 26.00
N HIS A 273 6.52 -3.21 27.16
CA HIS A 273 6.52 -1.79 27.51
C HIS A 273 7.91 -1.28 27.94
N GLU A 274 8.68 -2.13 28.60
CA GLU A 274 10.02 -1.81 29.08
C GLU A 274 11.12 -2.08 28.04
N ASN A 275 10.90 -3.05 27.13
CA ASN A 275 11.87 -3.53 26.14
C ASN A 275 11.25 -3.62 24.76
N ASP A 276 12.09 -3.59 23.75
CA ASP A 276 11.69 -3.92 22.39
C ASP A 276 11.48 -5.44 22.28
N VAL A 277 10.44 -5.84 21.56
CA VAL A 277 10.10 -7.24 21.32
C VAL A 277 10.12 -7.56 19.82
N ASP A 278 10.44 -8.77 19.48
CA ASP A 278 10.31 -9.25 18.11
C ASP A 278 8.85 -9.68 17.85
N PHE A 279 8.33 -9.37 16.66
CA PHE A 279 7.01 -9.76 16.23
C PHE A 279 7.07 -10.48 14.88
N ALA A 280 6.38 -11.60 14.79
CA ALA A 280 6.17 -12.29 13.54
C ALA A 280 4.71 -12.70 13.37
N PHE A 281 4.16 -12.39 12.20
CA PHE A 281 2.85 -12.83 11.74
C PHE A 281 3.04 -13.67 10.48
N VAL A 282 2.57 -14.89 10.50
CA VAL A 282 2.67 -15.83 9.39
C VAL A 282 1.28 -16.36 9.05
N LEU A 283 0.86 -16.14 7.82
CA LEU A 283 -0.36 -16.68 7.27
C LEU A 283 0.00 -17.72 6.22
N THR A 284 -0.43 -18.93 6.44
CA THR A 284 -0.25 -20.05 5.50
C THR A 284 -1.60 -20.41 4.90
N ARG A 285 -1.69 -20.42 3.59
CA ARG A 285 -2.89 -20.86 2.88
C ARG A 285 -3.24 -22.30 3.23
N ASP A 286 -4.52 -22.67 3.10
CA ASP A 286 -5.04 -24.01 3.40
C ASP A 286 -4.36 -25.14 2.61
N ASP A 287 -3.82 -24.84 1.42
CA ASP A 287 -3.01 -25.78 0.63
C ASP A 287 -1.58 -26.01 1.21
N GLY A 288 -1.17 -25.19 2.19
CA GLY A 288 0.15 -25.25 2.81
C GLY A 288 1.31 -24.77 1.92
N VAL A 289 1.01 -24.30 0.70
CA VAL A 289 2.02 -23.95 -0.31
C VAL A 289 2.35 -22.46 -0.27
N GLN A 290 1.36 -21.62 -0.10
CA GLN A 290 1.55 -20.16 -0.16
C GLN A 290 1.57 -19.54 1.22
N ILE A 291 2.56 -18.65 1.44
CA ILE A 291 2.79 -18.00 2.73
C ILE A 291 2.88 -16.49 2.52
N PHE A 292 2.22 -15.76 3.41
CA PHE A 292 2.40 -14.33 3.63
C PHE A 292 2.94 -14.12 5.04
N GLN A 293 4.00 -13.36 5.17
CA GLN A 293 4.65 -13.12 6.46
C GLN A 293 4.97 -11.64 6.65
N ILE A 294 4.76 -11.18 7.87
CA ILE A 294 5.22 -9.86 8.33
C ILE A 294 6.11 -10.10 9.53
N THR A 295 7.30 -9.51 9.53
CA THR A 295 8.22 -9.55 10.67
C THR A 295 8.68 -8.15 11.04
N MET A 296 8.73 -7.87 12.34
CA MET A 296 9.24 -6.65 12.92
C MET A 296 10.24 -7.02 14.01
N PRO A 297 11.55 -6.82 13.77
CA PRO A 297 12.59 -7.28 14.71
C PRO A 297 12.57 -6.51 16.03
N LYS A 298 12.06 -5.27 16.01
CA LYS A 298 11.90 -4.44 17.19
C LYS A 298 10.55 -3.73 17.16
N MET A 299 9.63 -4.21 17.94
CA MET A 299 8.33 -3.59 18.17
C MET A 299 8.30 -3.05 19.60
N ARG A 300 8.01 -1.76 19.75
CA ARG A 300 7.87 -1.12 21.07
C ARG A 300 6.40 -0.77 21.30
N PHE A 301 5.85 -1.23 22.40
CA PHE A 301 4.50 -0.90 22.80
C PHE A 301 4.46 0.50 23.43
N GLN A 302 3.55 1.34 22.93
CA GLN A 302 3.37 2.70 23.44
C GLN A 302 2.31 2.78 24.54
N GLY A 303 1.33 1.88 24.50
CA GLY A 303 0.24 1.82 25.46
C GLY A 303 -0.66 0.64 25.16
N PHE A 304 -1.52 0.30 26.10
CA PHE A 304 -2.56 -0.70 25.89
C PHE A 304 -3.86 -0.30 26.58
N ASP A 305 -4.97 -0.78 26.03
CA ASP A 305 -6.32 -0.60 26.58
C ASP A 305 -7.05 -1.94 26.58
N ILE A 306 -7.86 -2.18 27.62
CA ILE A 306 -8.67 -3.39 27.72
C ILE A 306 -10.11 -3.01 27.37
N GLN A 307 -10.60 -3.58 26.28
CA GLN A 307 -11.91 -3.28 25.72
C GLN A 307 -12.85 -4.49 25.74
N ASP A 308 -14.14 -4.22 25.62
CA ASP A 308 -15.14 -5.25 25.39
C ASP A 308 -15.12 -5.62 23.89
N GLY A 309 -14.72 -6.83 23.60
CA GLY A 309 -14.77 -7.40 22.25
C GLY A 309 -16.14 -8.03 21.95
N ASN A 310 -16.25 -8.63 20.78
CA ASN A 310 -17.46 -9.34 20.38
C ASN A 310 -17.74 -10.55 21.31
N ASN A 311 -19.02 -10.82 21.58
CA ASN A 311 -19.51 -11.95 22.40
C ASN A 311 -19.04 -11.94 23.88
N ASP A 312 -19.06 -10.79 24.54
CA ASP A 312 -18.63 -10.60 25.92
C ASP A 312 -17.19 -11.04 26.25
N ARG A 313 -16.33 -11.14 25.24
CA ARG A 313 -14.92 -11.42 25.41
C ARG A 313 -14.17 -10.10 25.57
N LYS A 314 -13.20 -10.09 26.48
CA LYS A 314 -12.26 -8.97 26.58
C LYS A 314 -11.16 -9.10 25.55
N VAL A 315 -10.74 -7.98 25.00
CA VAL A 315 -9.59 -7.85 24.12
C VAL A 315 -8.62 -6.81 24.67
N VAL A 316 -7.37 -6.96 24.35
CA VAL A 316 -6.34 -5.96 24.64
C VAL A 316 -5.96 -5.32 23.33
N VAL A 317 -6.09 -4.01 23.27
CA VAL A 317 -5.67 -3.18 22.12
C VAL A 317 -4.34 -2.52 22.50
N ILE A 318 -3.33 -2.69 21.67
CA ILE A 318 -1.97 -2.24 21.93
C ILE A 318 -1.51 -1.38 20.75
N ASP A 319 -1.16 -0.13 21.03
CA ASP A 319 -0.50 0.74 20.05
C ASP A 319 1.01 0.47 20.07
N TYR A 320 1.62 0.38 18.91
CA TYR A 320 3.04 0.10 18.78
C TYR A 320 3.76 0.97 17.75
N VAL A 321 5.07 1.02 17.90
CA VAL A 321 6.02 1.55 16.91
C VAL A 321 7.00 0.46 16.56
N ALA A 322 7.21 0.21 15.26
CA ALA A 322 8.25 -0.68 14.79
C ALA A 322 9.54 0.10 14.55
N GLN A 323 10.65 -0.41 15.05
CA GLN A 323 11.97 0.19 14.96
C GLN A 323 12.93 -0.73 14.21
N ALA A 324 13.95 -0.17 13.59
CA ALA A 324 14.99 -0.95 12.95
C ALA A 324 15.92 -1.58 14.00
N ASP A 325 16.34 -2.82 13.74
CA ASP A 325 17.46 -3.45 14.43
C ASP A 325 18.75 -3.25 13.65
N ALA A 326 18.71 -3.47 12.34
CA ALA A 326 19.85 -3.31 11.44
C ALA A 326 19.41 -2.75 10.09
N GLY A 327 19.77 -1.49 9.81
CA GLY A 327 19.39 -0.85 8.54
C GLY A 327 17.90 -0.51 8.47
N ASN A 328 17.25 -0.83 7.37
CA ASN A 328 15.83 -0.51 7.10
C ASN A 328 14.93 -1.74 7.31
N ASP A 329 15.06 -2.41 8.43
CA ASP A 329 14.35 -3.65 8.75
C ASP A 329 13.20 -3.46 9.74
N GLN A 330 12.68 -2.23 9.91
CA GLN A 330 11.54 -1.93 10.78
C GLN A 330 10.36 -2.89 10.53
N CYS A 331 10.14 -3.24 9.26
CA CYS A 331 9.17 -4.22 8.85
C CYS A 331 9.67 -4.97 7.60
N THR A 332 9.56 -6.27 7.60
CA THR A 332 9.78 -7.10 6.42
C THR A 332 8.45 -7.77 6.02
N ILE A 333 8.03 -7.56 4.79
CA ILE A 333 6.87 -8.22 4.19
C ILE A 333 7.39 -9.27 3.22
N ARG A 334 7.05 -10.53 3.45
CA ARG A 334 7.51 -11.66 2.63
C ARG A 334 6.33 -12.42 2.05
N HIS A 335 6.41 -12.70 0.77
CA HIS A 335 5.54 -13.63 0.08
C HIS A 335 6.39 -14.83 -0.37
N GLU A 336 5.90 -16.03 -0.13
CA GLU A 336 6.64 -17.27 -0.41
C GLU A 336 5.72 -18.34 -1.00
N VAL A 337 6.28 -19.15 -1.89
CA VAL A 337 5.70 -20.41 -2.41
C VAL A 337 6.60 -21.55 -1.95
N LYS A 338 6.08 -22.46 -1.12
CA LYS A 338 6.81 -23.64 -0.61
C LYS A 338 6.97 -24.73 -1.64
#